data_2fb86554b05bc20b6efd48c4a79b82db
#
_entry.id   2fb86554b05bc20b6efd48c4a79b82db
#
_cell.length_a   1.000
_cell.length_b   1.000
_cell.length_c   1.000
_cell.angle_alpha   90.00
_cell.angle_beta   90.00
_cell.angle_gamma   90.00
#
_symmetry.space_group_name_H-M   'P 1'
#
loop_
_entity.id
_entity.type
_entity.pdbx_description
1 polymer ?
#
loop_
_entity_poly.entity_id
_entity_poly.type
_entity_poly.pdbx_seq_one_letter_code
_entity_poly.pdbx_strand_id
1 'polypeptide(L)'
;MANEVAYNHRWLRILLSGKPHFVIGSKENPYLLRWFLIPRNRFLNVYLHKFMRSDDDRALHDHPWWFVSLLLRGAYDEVTPEGVKRREAFSLAYRPASWRHRVRLLRESLFDDGYIRIFAETPCWTIIVTGSKVRNWGFWCPKGFVPWEQFTSTVNGSSDVSQGCGEFE
;
A
#
# COMPACT_ATOMS: atom_id res chain seq x y z
N MET A 1 0.16 15.32 -15.82
CA MET A 1 -0.94 16.30 -15.69
C MET A 1 -2.18 15.96 -16.53
N ALA A 2 -2.06 15.54 -17.80
CA ALA A 2 -3.24 15.18 -18.61
C ALA A 2 -4.10 14.02 -18.04
N ASN A 3 -3.49 13.02 -17.40
CA ASN A 3 -4.21 11.90 -16.80
C ASN A 3 -5.00 12.25 -15.52
N GLU A 4 -4.60 13.28 -14.77
CA GLU A 4 -5.30 13.71 -13.56
C GLU A 4 -6.61 14.44 -13.86
N VAL A 5 -6.62 15.25 -14.91
CA VAL A 5 -7.83 15.99 -15.35
C VAL A 5 -8.89 15.01 -15.88
N ALA A 6 -8.48 14.01 -16.67
CA ALA A 6 -9.40 12.98 -17.18
C ALA A 6 -10.00 12.10 -16.06
N TYR A 7 -9.25 11.85 -14.98
CA TYR A 7 -9.74 11.13 -13.80
C TYR A 7 -10.80 11.90 -13.04
N ASN A 8 -10.65 13.22 -12.89
CA ASN A 8 -11.59 14.04 -12.12
C ASN A 8 -12.96 14.16 -12.80
N HIS A 9 -13.06 14.13 -14.14
CA HIS A 9 -14.34 14.15 -14.84
C HIS A 9 -15.17 12.88 -14.66
N ARG A 10 -14.55 11.75 -14.34
CA ARG A 10 -15.24 10.46 -14.14
C ARG A 10 -15.26 10.00 -12.69
N TRP A 11 -14.64 10.76 -11.79
CA TRP A 11 -14.41 10.38 -10.41
C TRP A 11 -15.68 9.93 -9.70
N LEU A 12 -16.73 10.77 -9.67
CA LEU A 12 -17.98 10.47 -8.98
C LEU A 12 -18.67 9.21 -9.55
N ARG A 13 -18.66 9.05 -10.87
CA ARG A 13 -19.25 7.88 -11.52
C ARG A 13 -18.53 6.59 -11.12
N ILE A 14 -17.20 6.63 -11.03
CA ILE A 14 -16.42 5.48 -10.59
C ILE A 14 -16.70 5.20 -9.11
N LEU A 15 -16.72 6.22 -8.26
CA LEU A 15 -17.00 6.07 -6.83
C LEU A 15 -18.37 5.44 -6.61
N LEU A 16 -19.42 5.94 -7.27
CA LEU A 16 -20.79 5.43 -7.16
C LEU A 16 -20.96 4.01 -7.75
N SER A 17 -20.08 3.59 -8.67
CA SER A 17 -20.09 2.21 -9.20
C SER A 17 -19.52 1.19 -8.21
N GLY A 18 -18.92 1.62 -7.10
CA GLY A 18 -18.22 0.75 -6.15
C GLY A 18 -16.88 0.20 -6.65
N LYS A 19 -16.51 0.44 -7.92
CA LYS A 19 -15.23 -0.02 -8.47
C LYS A 19 -14.08 0.84 -7.94
N PRO A 20 -12.89 0.26 -7.69
CA PRO A 20 -11.75 1.05 -7.28
C PRO A 20 -11.31 2.00 -8.40
N HIS A 21 -10.87 3.19 -8.03
CA HIS A 21 -10.26 4.14 -8.96
C HIS A 21 -8.86 3.71 -9.38
N PHE A 22 -8.18 2.97 -8.51
CA PHE A 22 -6.83 2.52 -8.76
C PHE A 22 -6.60 1.16 -8.13
N VAL A 23 -5.90 0.28 -8.88
CA VAL A 23 -5.46 -1.04 -8.42
C VAL A 23 -3.95 -1.05 -8.46
N ILE A 24 -3.30 -1.39 -7.36
CA ILE A 24 -1.86 -1.59 -7.26
C ILE A 24 -1.60 -3.09 -7.20
N GLY A 25 -0.65 -3.56 -8.00
CA GLY A 25 -0.40 -4.97 -8.26
C GLY A 25 -1.05 -5.44 -9.57
N SER A 26 -0.99 -6.74 -9.84
CA SER A 26 -1.65 -7.31 -11.02
C SER A 26 -3.17 -7.38 -10.83
N LYS A 27 -3.91 -7.59 -11.92
CA LYS A 27 -5.37 -7.76 -11.84
C LYS A 27 -5.76 -9.07 -11.16
N GLU A 28 -4.95 -10.09 -11.34
CA GLU A 28 -5.14 -11.45 -10.81
C GLU A 28 -4.74 -11.54 -9.33
N ASN A 29 -3.73 -10.74 -8.93
CA ASN A 29 -3.23 -10.69 -7.56
C ASN A 29 -2.98 -9.24 -7.12
N PRO A 30 -4.04 -8.46 -6.86
CA PRO A 30 -3.92 -7.08 -6.46
C PRO A 30 -3.34 -6.97 -5.04
N TYR A 31 -2.40 -6.04 -4.87
CA TYR A 31 -1.90 -5.68 -3.56
C TYR A 31 -2.88 -4.77 -2.82
N LEU A 32 -3.33 -3.69 -3.50
CA LEU A 32 -4.15 -2.64 -2.91
C LEU A 32 -5.21 -2.15 -3.89
N LEU A 33 -6.46 -2.10 -3.41
CA LEU A 33 -7.55 -1.41 -4.08
C LEU A 33 -7.74 -0.04 -3.44
N ARG A 34 -7.84 1.02 -4.27
CA ARG A 34 -7.95 2.40 -3.82
C ARG A 34 -9.15 3.12 -4.42
N TRP A 35 -9.96 3.69 -3.57
CA TRP A 35 -11.03 4.63 -3.93
C TRP A 35 -10.63 6.04 -3.50
N PHE A 36 -10.83 7.01 -4.37
CA PHE A 36 -10.66 8.42 -4.05
C PHE A 36 -11.99 8.93 -3.49
N LEU A 37 -12.04 9.24 -2.19
CA LEU A 37 -13.26 9.73 -1.54
C LEU A 37 -13.54 11.19 -1.87
N ILE A 38 -12.51 11.93 -2.28
CA ILE A 38 -12.61 13.28 -2.87
C ILE A 38 -11.86 13.28 -4.21
N PRO A 39 -12.15 14.22 -5.13
CA PRO A 39 -11.35 14.41 -6.33
C PRO A 39 -9.89 14.61 -6.01
N ARG A 40 -9.01 13.89 -6.71
CA ARG A 40 -7.58 13.95 -6.48
C ARG A 40 -7.04 15.36 -6.75
N ASN A 41 -6.24 15.87 -5.82
CA ASN A 41 -5.63 17.19 -5.92
C ASN A 41 -4.22 17.22 -5.28
N ARG A 42 -3.52 18.33 -5.44
CA ARG A 42 -2.13 18.49 -4.97
C ARG A 42 -1.98 18.81 -3.48
N PHE A 43 -3.08 19.15 -2.78
CA PHE A 43 -3.01 19.67 -1.42
C PHE A 43 -3.34 18.61 -0.38
N LEU A 44 -4.50 17.98 -0.54
CA LEU A 44 -5.01 16.99 0.42
C LEU A 44 -5.81 15.95 -0.33
N ASN A 45 -5.59 14.67 -0.02
CA ASN A 45 -6.36 13.60 -0.59
C ASN A 45 -6.92 12.69 0.49
N VAL A 46 -8.10 12.12 0.23
CA VAL A 46 -8.75 11.15 1.11
C VAL A 46 -9.02 9.88 0.32
N TYR A 47 -8.46 8.79 0.78
CA TYR A 47 -8.56 7.49 0.14
C TYR A 47 -9.25 6.49 1.05
N LEU A 48 -10.09 5.63 0.47
CA LEU A 48 -10.44 4.35 1.06
C LEU A 48 -9.52 3.31 0.43
N HIS A 49 -8.82 2.55 1.24
CA HIS A 49 -7.95 1.46 0.83
C HIS A 49 -8.51 0.13 1.30
N LYS A 50 -8.38 -0.89 0.46
CA LYS A 50 -8.47 -2.29 0.84
C LYS A 50 -7.16 -2.96 0.52
N PHE A 51 -6.39 -3.30 1.55
CA PHE A 51 -5.21 -4.14 1.39
C PHE A 51 -5.66 -5.57 1.19
N MET A 52 -5.21 -6.18 0.11
CA MET A 52 -5.57 -7.55 -0.28
C MET A 52 -4.52 -8.56 0.15
N ARG A 53 -3.26 -8.12 0.26
CA ARG A 53 -2.11 -8.89 0.72
C ARG A 53 -1.08 -7.99 1.39
N SER A 54 -0.11 -8.60 2.06
CA SER A 54 1.03 -7.89 2.66
C SER A 54 1.87 -7.18 1.60
N ASP A 55 2.66 -6.19 2.05
CA ASP A 55 3.77 -5.68 1.23
C ASP A 55 4.67 -6.86 0.85
N ASP A 56 4.89 -7.07 -0.46
CA ASP A 56 5.74 -8.15 -0.96
C ASP A 56 7.20 -7.96 -0.55
N ASP A 57 7.54 -6.72 -0.29
CA ASP A 57 8.89 -6.31 -0.06
C ASP A 57 9.29 -6.51 1.40
N ARG A 58 10.44 -7.07 1.62
CA ARG A 58 11.08 -7.12 2.93
C ARG A 58 11.59 -5.75 3.37
N ALA A 59 11.73 -4.81 2.43
CA ALA A 59 12.18 -3.46 2.67
C ALA A 59 11.07 -2.58 3.27
N LEU A 60 11.46 -1.72 4.20
CA LEU A 60 10.59 -0.65 4.68
C LEU A 60 10.51 0.44 3.61
N HIS A 61 9.36 1.09 3.45
CA HIS A 61 9.19 2.23 2.56
C HIS A 61 8.75 3.47 3.32
N ASP A 62 9.00 4.63 2.76
CA ASP A 62 8.50 5.91 3.23
C ASP A 62 7.52 6.52 2.22
N HIS A 63 7.09 7.77 2.42
CA HIS A 63 6.04 8.38 1.62
C HIS A 63 6.43 9.78 1.14
N PRO A 64 5.85 10.25 0.00
CA PRO A 64 6.10 11.61 -0.47
C PRO A 64 5.38 12.68 0.36
N TRP A 65 4.48 12.30 1.27
CA TRP A 65 3.64 13.16 2.10
C TRP A 65 3.49 12.58 3.50
N TRP A 66 3.06 13.41 4.44
CA TRP A 66 2.51 12.93 5.70
C TRP A 66 1.14 12.30 5.46
N PHE A 67 0.75 11.39 6.31
CA PHE A 67 -0.58 10.82 6.27
C PHE A 67 -1.14 10.48 7.65
N VAL A 68 -2.46 10.46 7.72
CA VAL A 68 -3.24 9.89 8.83
C VAL A 68 -3.95 8.66 8.31
N SER A 69 -3.85 7.56 9.04
CA SER A 69 -4.57 6.33 8.75
C SER A 69 -5.56 6.01 9.85
N LEU A 70 -6.79 5.66 9.47
CA LEU A 70 -7.80 5.07 10.33
C LEU A 70 -8.12 3.67 9.81
N LEU A 71 -7.84 2.64 10.60
CA LEU A 71 -8.21 1.27 10.26
C LEU A 71 -9.69 1.06 10.56
N LEU A 72 -10.48 0.73 9.53
CA LEU A 72 -11.93 0.53 9.66
C LEU A 72 -12.30 -0.91 9.99
N ARG A 73 -11.60 -1.86 9.37
CA ARG A 73 -11.90 -3.29 9.50
C ARG A 73 -10.65 -4.13 9.27
N GLY A 74 -10.55 -5.25 10.01
CA GLY A 74 -9.41 -6.15 9.97
C GLY A 74 -8.31 -5.71 10.93
N ALA A 75 -7.13 -6.27 10.74
CA ALA A 75 -5.93 -5.93 11.49
C ALA A 75 -4.69 -6.17 10.63
N TYR A 76 -3.59 -5.51 10.96
CA TYR A 76 -2.28 -5.74 10.35
C TYR A 76 -1.15 -5.45 11.33
N ASP A 77 0.00 -6.02 11.08
CA ASP A 77 1.25 -5.67 11.75
C ASP A 77 1.95 -4.56 10.95
N GLU A 78 2.17 -3.42 11.58
CA GLU A 78 3.03 -2.36 11.07
C GLU A 78 4.46 -2.67 11.52
N VAL A 79 5.32 -3.02 10.55
CA VAL A 79 6.75 -3.27 10.80
C VAL A 79 7.49 -1.97 10.57
N THR A 80 8.30 -1.55 11.55
CA THR A 80 9.11 -0.33 11.55
C THR A 80 10.54 -0.65 12.00
N PRO A 81 11.50 0.28 11.90
CA PRO A 81 12.84 0.07 12.45
C PRO A 81 12.86 -0.21 13.96
N GLU A 82 11.87 0.31 14.69
CA GLU A 82 11.74 0.14 16.16
C GLU A 82 11.06 -1.17 16.56
N GLY A 83 10.51 -1.91 15.58
CA GLY A 83 9.84 -3.19 15.81
C GLY A 83 8.49 -3.30 15.14
N VAL A 84 7.68 -4.22 15.65
CA VAL A 84 6.37 -4.56 15.10
C VAL A 84 5.26 -4.06 16.02
N LYS A 85 4.30 -3.32 15.46
CA LYS A 85 3.12 -2.85 16.19
C LYS A 85 1.85 -3.35 15.53
N ARG A 86 1.03 -4.10 16.28
CA ARG A 86 -0.30 -4.51 15.85
C ARG A 86 -1.21 -3.30 15.73
N ARG A 87 -1.90 -3.20 14.60
CA ARG A 87 -2.98 -2.25 14.33
C ARG A 87 -4.27 -3.02 14.18
N GLU A 88 -5.27 -2.60 14.93
CA GLU A 88 -6.60 -3.21 14.94
C GLU A 88 -7.65 -2.19 14.51
N ALA A 89 -8.87 -2.66 14.26
CA ALA A 89 -9.97 -1.78 13.88
C ALA A 89 -10.10 -0.59 14.84
N PHE A 90 -10.36 0.59 14.27
CA PHE A 90 -10.40 1.91 14.91
C PHE A 90 -9.07 2.46 15.39
N SER A 91 -7.95 1.80 15.07
CA SER A 91 -6.62 2.39 15.28
C SER A 91 -6.46 3.62 14.39
N LEU A 92 -6.20 4.77 15.02
CA LEU A 92 -5.83 6.02 14.37
C LEU A 92 -4.32 6.26 14.51
N ALA A 93 -3.67 6.66 13.42
CA ALA A 93 -2.24 6.88 13.45
C ALA A 93 -1.80 7.98 12.46
N TYR A 94 -1.02 8.95 12.95
CA TYR A 94 -0.31 9.94 12.14
C TYR A 94 1.08 9.42 11.77
N ARG A 95 1.51 9.71 10.53
CA ARG A 95 2.83 9.35 9.99
C ARG A 95 3.42 10.55 9.25
N PRO A 96 4.58 11.06 9.64
CA PRO A 96 5.31 12.03 8.84
C PRO A 96 5.80 11.38 7.54
N ALA A 97 6.13 12.19 6.53
CA ALA A 97 6.60 11.71 5.23
C ALA A 97 7.84 10.79 5.32
N SER A 98 8.68 11.00 6.34
CA SER A 98 9.89 10.20 6.59
C SER A 98 9.63 8.91 7.38
N TRP A 99 8.39 8.60 7.72
CA TRP A 99 8.06 7.39 8.46
C TRP A 99 8.35 6.15 7.61
N ARG A 100 9.18 5.27 8.12
CA ARG A 100 9.58 4.03 7.46
C ARG A 100 8.76 2.88 7.99
N HIS A 101 7.99 2.24 7.15
CA HIS A 101 7.20 1.09 7.54
C HIS A 101 6.91 0.14 6.39
N ARG A 102 6.36 -1.00 6.73
CA ARG A 102 5.64 -1.89 5.81
C ARG A 102 4.44 -2.50 6.51
N VAL A 103 3.44 -2.85 5.73
CA VAL A 103 2.21 -3.51 6.18
C VAL A 103 2.35 -5.01 5.99
N ARG A 104 2.10 -5.77 7.05
CA ARG A 104 2.01 -7.22 7.03
C ARG A 104 0.64 -7.64 7.51
N LEU A 105 -0.19 -8.17 6.62
CA LEU A 105 -1.52 -8.66 6.95
C LEU A 105 -1.44 -9.89 7.86
N LEU A 106 -2.47 -10.07 8.65
CA LEU A 106 -2.62 -11.28 9.45
C LEU A 106 -2.96 -12.45 8.55
N ARG A 107 -2.54 -13.65 8.97
CA ARG A 107 -2.87 -14.90 8.31
C ARG A 107 -3.83 -15.69 9.17
N GLU A 108 -4.90 -16.14 8.57
CA GLU A 108 -5.85 -17.05 9.17
C GLU A 108 -5.70 -18.44 8.55
N SER A 109 -5.86 -19.47 9.38
CA SER A 109 -5.87 -20.85 8.90
C SER A 109 -7.19 -21.09 8.16
N LEU A 110 -7.09 -21.44 6.88
CA LEU A 110 -8.22 -21.90 6.07
C LEU A 110 -8.46 -23.39 6.23
N PHE A 111 -7.39 -24.14 6.49
CA PHE A 111 -7.43 -25.59 6.63
C PHE A 111 -6.28 -26.06 7.51
N ASP A 112 -6.54 -26.99 8.41
CA ASP A 112 -5.55 -27.66 9.26
C ASP A 112 -6.04 -29.07 9.59
N ASP A 113 -5.39 -30.09 9.06
CA ASP A 113 -5.65 -31.52 9.36
C ASP A 113 -4.52 -32.18 10.15
N GLY A 114 -3.60 -31.39 10.65
CA GLY A 114 -2.40 -31.87 11.37
C GLY A 114 -1.20 -32.19 10.47
N TYR A 115 -1.40 -32.41 9.17
CA TYR A 115 -0.36 -32.66 8.17
C TYR A 115 -0.21 -31.49 7.20
N ILE A 116 -1.31 -30.89 6.76
CA ILE A 116 -1.35 -29.76 5.83
C ILE A 116 -2.02 -28.58 6.51
N ARG A 117 -1.34 -27.42 6.47
CA ARG A 117 -1.88 -26.15 6.94
C ARG A 117 -1.90 -25.14 5.80
N ILE A 118 -3.10 -24.65 5.49
CA ILE A 118 -3.30 -23.62 4.46
C ILE A 118 -3.66 -22.33 5.19
N PHE A 119 -2.90 -21.28 4.92
CA PHE A 119 -3.13 -19.95 5.46
C PHE A 119 -3.47 -18.98 4.33
N ALA A 120 -4.41 -18.09 4.61
CA ALA A 120 -4.66 -16.92 3.76
C ALA A 120 -4.48 -15.63 4.55
N GLU A 121 -4.05 -14.60 3.86
CA GLU A 121 -3.97 -13.26 4.44
C GLU A 121 -5.38 -12.65 4.51
N THR A 122 -5.67 -12.02 5.65
CA THR A 122 -6.98 -11.40 5.90
C THR A 122 -6.94 -9.94 5.44
N PRO A 123 -7.71 -9.58 4.40
CA PRO A 123 -7.75 -8.19 3.92
C PRO A 123 -8.21 -7.21 4.98
N CYS A 124 -7.62 -6.01 4.99
CA CYS A 124 -8.03 -4.94 5.89
C CYS A 124 -8.43 -3.66 5.12
N TRP A 125 -9.27 -2.82 5.76
CA TRP A 125 -9.78 -1.59 5.21
C TRP A 125 -9.31 -0.38 6.01
N THR A 126 -8.78 0.63 5.32
CA THR A 126 -8.30 1.87 5.96
C THR A 126 -8.82 3.10 5.23
N ILE A 127 -9.09 4.17 5.99
CA ILE A 127 -9.15 5.52 5.44
C ILE A 127 -7.77 6.14 5.61
N ILE A 128 -7.27 6.74 4.52
CA ILE A 128 -6.00 7.43 4.50
C ILE A 128 -6.24 8.88 4.08
N VAL A 129 -5.79 9.81 4.90
CA VAL A 129 -5.73 11.24 4.57
C VAL A 129 -4.27 11.61 4.35
N THR A 130 -3.95 12.21 3.21
CA THR A 130 -2.57 12.61 2.88
C THR A 130 -2.47 14.11 2.67
N GLY A 131 -1.33 14.69 3.02
CA GLY A 131 -0.98 16.08 2.68
C GLY A 131 -0.39 16.21 1.27
N SER A 132 0.19 17.40 1.01
CA SER A 132 0.93 17.69 -0.23
C SER A 132 2.21 16.88 -0.32
N LYS A 133 2.66 16.61 -1.57
CA LYS A 133 3.98 16.03 -1.82
C LYS A 133 5.06 17.02 -1.37
N VAL A 134 5.94 16.55 -0.47
CA VAL A 134 7.04 17.35 0.09
C VAL A 134 8.42 16.76 -0.18
N ARG A 135 8.50 15.51 -0.67
CA ARG A 135 9.75 14.80 -0.95
C ARG A 135 9.57 13.70 -1.99
N ASN A 136 10.66 13.16 -2.48
CA ASN A 136 10.67 11.86 -3.13
C ASN A 136 10.64 10.75 -2.08
N TRP A 137 10.13 9.59 -2.45
CA TRP A 137 9.96 8.44 -1.59
C TRP A 137 10.53 7.16 -2.21
N GLY A 138 10.70 6.15 -1.42
CA GLY A 138 11.25 4.88 -1.88
C GLY A 138 11.38 3.86 -0.75
N PHE A 139 12.27 2.92 -0.98
CA PHE A 139 12.48 1.74 -0.15
C PHE A 139 13.84 1.80 0.54
N TRP A 140 13.88 1.35 1.78
CA TRP A 140 15.05 1.32 2.61
C TRP A 140 15.62 -0.09 2.62
N CYS A 141 16.49 -0.35 1.66
CA CYS A 141 17.15 -1.63 1.46
C CYS A 141 18.41 -1.76 2.35
N PRO A 142 18.97 -2.97 2.54
CA PRO A 142 20.22 -3.15 3.29
C PRO A 142 21.40 -2.33 2.76
N LYS A 143 21.47 -2.14 1.44
CA LYS A 143 22.50 -1.33 0.76
C LYS A 143 22.19 0.19 0.74
N GLY A 144 21.04 0.63 1.28
CA GLY A 144 20.64 2.03 1.33
C GLY A 144 19.26 2.32 0.74
N PHE A 145 18.99 3.61 0.52
CA PHE A 145 17.72 4.08 -0.05
C PHE A 145 17.65 3.85 -1.56
N VAL A 146 16.56 3.23 -2.02
CA VAL A 146 16.25 3.01 -3.44
C VAL A 146 14.98 3.77 -3.80
N PRO A 147 15.01 4.72 -4.75
CA PRO A 147 13.81 5.41 -5.22
C PRO A 147 12.75 4.44 -5.71
N TRP A 148 11.47 4.77 -5.48
CA TRP A 148 10.35 3.88 -5.82
C TRP A 148 10.31 3.52 -7.31
N GLU A 149 10.66 4.46 -8.20
CA GLU A 149 10.70 4.22 -9.65
C GLU A 149 11.71 3.12 -10.01
N GLN A 150 12.87 3.16 -9.38
CA GLN A 150 13.91 2.15 -9.57
C GLN A 150 13.51 0.82 -8.96
N PHE A 151 13.00 0.84 -7.72
CA PHE A 151 12.59 -0.35 -6.99
C PHE A 151 11.50 -1.13 -7.72
N THR A 152 10.50 -0.44 -8.28
CA THR A 152 9.38 -1.04 -9.00
C THR A 152 9.63 -1.25 -10.49
N SER A 153 10.79 -0.83 -11.03
CA SER A 153 11.13 -1.09 -12.42
C SER A 153 11.33 -2.58 -12.66
N THR A 154 10.92 -3.03 -13.84
CA THR A 154 10.99 -4.46 -14.20
C THR A 154 12.42 -4.86 -14.60
N VAL A 155 12.83 -6.05 -14.20
CA VAL A 155 14.11 -6.64 -14.64
C VAL A 155 13.90 -7.22 -16.04
N ASN A 156 14.76 -6.83 -16.97
CA ASN A 156 14.79 -7.37 -18.35
C ASN A 156 13.47 -7.33 -19.13
N GLY A 157 12.60 -6.34 -18.82
CA GLY A 157 11.31 -6.22 -19.51
C GLY A 157 10.25 -7.25 -19.11
N SER A 158 10.49 -8.05 -18.09
CA SER A 158 9.50 -8.94 -17.48
C SER A 158 8.53 -8.12 -16.63
N SER A 159 7.23 -8.24 -16.87
CA SER A 159 6.20 -7.52 -16.13
C SER A 159 6.03 -7.98 -14.67
N ASP A 160 6.65 -9.09 -14.29
CA ASP A 160 6.33 -9.81 -13.07
C ASP A 160 7.41 -9.73 -11.99
N VAL A 161 8.59 -9.23 -12.31
CA VAL A 161 9.73 -9.16 -11.36
C VAL A 161 10.22 -7.72 -11.28
N SER A 162 10.08 -7.09 -10.10
CA SER A 162 10.67 -5.79 -9.81
C SER A 162 12.16 -5.94 -9.47
N GLN A 163 12.96 -4.89 -9.66
CA GLN A 163 14.38 -4.89 -9.25
C GLN A 163 14.53 -5.07 -7.74
N GLY A 164 13.53 -4.67 -6.97
CA GLY A 164 13.58 -4.76 -5.52
C GLY A 164 14.80 -4.07 -4.92
N CYS A 165 15.44 -4.72 -3.97
CA CYS A 165 16.69 -4.25 -3.35
C CYS A 165 17.96 -4.69 -4.10
N GLY A 166 17.87 -5.16 -5.33
CA GLY A 166 19.00 -5.71 -6.07
C GLY A 166 19.34 -7.16 -5.65
N GLU A 167 18.32 -7.92 -5.29
CA GLU A 167 18.48 -9.33 -4.86
C GLU A 167 18.78 -10.27 -6.03
N PHE A 168 18.75 -9.76 -7.25
CA PHE A 168 18.94 -10.53 -8.50
C PHE A 168 20.22 -10.15 -9.26
N GLU A 169 21.19 -9.48 -8.61
CA GLU A 169 22.52 -9.25 -9.15
C GLU A 169 23.50 -10.35 -8.74
#